data_d6a933406f9ab3cbcdd7223761220ec3
#
_entry.id   d6a933406f9ab3cbcdd7223761220ec3
#
_cell.length_a   1.000
_cell.length_b   1.000
_cell.length_c   1.000
_cell.angle_alpha   90.00
_cell.angle_beta   90.00
_cell.angle_gamma   90.00
#
_symmetry.space_group_name_H-M   'P 1'
#
loop_
_entity.id
_entity.type
_entity.pdbx_description
1 polymer ?
#
loop_
_entity_poly.entity_id
_entity_poly.type
_entity_poly.pdbx_seq_one_letter_code
_entity_poly.pdbx_strand_id
1 'polypeptide(L)'
;MMTQTAVSIEVLPLAMEPTEQQKAEARRSQILYKPSSEEVFRAIIPEYVAGIVYGAVCESVASELAARRTAMDAATKNAGEMIDHLNLYYNRARQAAITQEITEIVAGAEI
;
A
#
# COMPACT_ATOMS: atom_id res chain seq x y z
N MET A 1 9.16 5.18 2.31
CA MET A 1 8.72 4.20 1.32
C MET A 1 7.91 3.17 2.08
N MET A 2 6.62 3.07 1.82
CA MET A 2 5.80 2.03 2.47
C MET A 2 6.15 0.69 1.84
N THR A 3 6.72 -0.19 2.64
CA THR A 3 7.09 -1.54 2.20
C THR A 3 5.91 -2.45 2.49
N GLN A 4 5.44 -3.17 1.49
CA GLN A 4 4.44 -4.22 1.66
C GLN A 4 5.17 -5.55 1.81
N THR A 5 4.89 -6.23 2.92
CA THR A 5 5.47 -7.55 3.19
C THR A 5 4.33 -8.53 3.37
N ALA A 6 4.28 -9.56 2.54
CA ALA A 6 3.34 -10.65 2.73
C ALA A 6 3.71 -11.44 3.97
N VAL A 7 2.76 -11.58 4.90
CA VAL A 7 2.95 -12.32 6.16
C VAL A 7 1.94 -13.45 6.20
N SER A 8 2.38 -14.63 6.63
CA SER A 8 1.52 -15.77 6.91
C SER A 8 1.37 -15.89 8.42
N ILE A 9 0.14 -15.85 8.90
CA ILE A 9 -0.19 -15.98 10.32
C ILE A 9 -0.95 -17.27 10.51
N GLU A 10 -0.47 -18.12 11.42
CA GLU A 10 -1.16 -19.34 11.81
C GLU A 10 -2.32 -18.96 12.75
N VAL A 11 -3.54 -19.23 12.32
CA VAL A 11 -4.76 -18.92 13.09
C VAL A 11 -5.23 -20.12 13.91
N LEU A 12 -5.02 -21.31 13.40
CA LEU A 12 -5.39 -22.58 14.04
C LEU A 12 -4.24 -23.61 13.85
N PRO A 13 -3.91 -24.40 14.89
CA PRO A 13 -4.51 -24.43 16.23
C PRO A 13 -4.15 -23.19 17.08
N LEU A 14 -5.04 -22.82 17.99
CA LEU A 14 -4.78 -21.74 18.96
C LEU A 14 -3.73 -22.23 19.99
N ALA A 15 -2.46 -22.13 19.62
CA ALA A 15 -1.36 -22.43 20.53
C ALA A 15 -1.14 -21.21 21.45
N MET A 16 -1.93 -21.11 22.50
CA MET A 16 -1.68 -20.16 23.58
C MET A 16 -0.83 -20.85 24.66
N GLU A 17 0.46 -20.52 24.71
CA GLU A 17 1.23 -20.78 25.94
C GLU A 17 0.90 -19.65 26.94
N PRO A 18 0.09 -19.94 27.95
CA PRO A 18 -0.29 -18.91 28.92
C PRO A 18 0.93 -18.50 29.75
N THR A 19 1.21 -17.21 29.76
CA THR A 19 2.24 -16.63 30.60
C THR A 19 1.95 -16.93 32.09
N GLU A 20 2.96 -17.07 32.92
CA GLU A 20 2.80 -17.38 34.36
C GLU A 20 1.88 -16.37 35.09
N GLN A 21 1.84 -15.12 34.65
CA GLN A 21 0.90 -14.12 35.15
C GLN A 21 -0.54 -14.46 34.79
N GLN A 22 -0.81 -14.89 33.57
CA GLN A 22 -2.14 -15.32 33.10
C GLN A 22 -2.60 -16.58 33.82
N LYS A 23 -1.69 -17.52 34.12
CA LYS A 23 -1.99 -18.70 34.93
C LYS A 23 -2.37 -18.33 36.38
N ALA A 24 -1.69 -17.32 36.94
CA ALA A 24 -1.99 -16.83 38.29
C ALA A 24 -3.34 -16.10 38.36
N GLU A 25 -3.68 -15.31 37.33
CA GLU A 25 -4.98 -14.64 37.24
C GLU A 25 -6.11 -15.61 36.96
N ALA A 26 -5.92 -16.59 36.09
CA ALA A 26 -6.91 -17.65 35.83
C ALA A 26 -7.24 -18.48 37.07
N ARG A 27 -6.28 -18.65 38.00
CA ARG A 27 -6.52 -19.29 39.28
C ARG A 27 -7.34 -18.42 40.26
N ARG A 28 -7.35 -17.09 40.09
CA ARG A 28 -8.07 -16.14 40.94
C ARG A 28 -9.48 -15.83 40.45
N SER A 29 -9.70 -15.90 39.11
CA SER A 29 -11.01 -15.62 38.51
C SER A 29 -11.72 -16.91 38.18
N GLN A 30 -12.77 -17.25 38.93
CA GLN A 30 -13.72 -18.29 38.54
C GLN A 30 -14.67 -17.71 37.50
N ILE A 31 -14.39 -17.99 36.21
CA ILE A 31 -15.32 -17.65 35.14
C ILE A 31 -16.36 -18.76 35.03
N LEU A 32 -17.64 -18.43 35.27
CA LEU A 32 -18.77 -19.32 35.11
C LEU A 32 -19.31 -19.22 33.69
N TYR A 33 -19.19 -20.32 32.93
CA TYR A 33 -19.77 -20.43 31.58
C TYR A 33 -21.19 -21.03 31.68
N LYS A 34 -22.16 -20.42 31.03
CA LYS A 34 -23.53 -20.93 30.91
C LYS A 34 -23.91 -21.08 29.43
N PRO A 35 -24.45 -22.23 29.00
CA PRO A 35 -24.78 -23.42 29.81
C PRO A 35 -23.55 -24.28 30.12
N SER A 36 -22.51 -24.30 29.25
CA SER A 36 -21.25 -25.00 29.48
C SER A 36 -20.10 -24.30 28.75
N SER A 37 -18.85 -24.53 29.17
CA SER A 37 -17.68 -23.98 28.50
C SER A 37 -17.58 -24.47 27.06
N GLU A 38 -17.92 -25.74 26.79
CA GLU A 38 -17.83 -26.30 25.42
C GLU A 38 -18.80 -25.65 24.45
N GLU A 39 -20.05 -25.41 24.87
CA GLU A 39 -21.05 -24.74 24.02
C GLU A 39 -20.68 -23.27 23.74
N VAL A 40 -20.16 -22.58 24.74
CA VAL A 40 -19.71 -21.20 24.59
C VAL A 40 -18.53 -21.12 23.62
N PHE A 41 -17.54 -22.01 23.77
CA PHE A 41 -16.41 -22.04 22.84
C PHE A 41 -16.81 -22.44 21.41
N ARG A 42 -17.74 -23.39 21.28
CA ARG A 42 -18.28 -23.79 19.97
C ARG A 42 -18.98 -22.64 19.25
N ALA A 43 -19.58 -21.73 19.95
CA ALA A 43 -20.22 -20.54 19.39
C ALA A 43 -19.21 -19.43 19.07
N ILE A 44 -18.22 -19.20 19.94
CA ILE A 44 -17.29 -18.07 19.83
C ILE A 44 -16.18 -18.33 18.78
N ILE A 45 -15.65 -19.56 18.70
CA ILE A 45 -14.51 -19.86 17.82
C ILE A 45 -14.78 -19.52 16.35
N PRO A 46 -15.93 -19.90 15.75
CA PRO A 46 -16.22 -19.54 14.35
C PRO A 46 -16.31 -18.03 14.13
N GLU A 47 -16.90 -17.31 15.08
CA GLU A 47 -17.03 -15.85 15.00
C GLU A 47 -15.69 -15.14 15.13
N TYR A 48 -14.83 -15.62 16.01
CA TYR A 48 -13.46 -15.16 16.17
C TYR A 48 -12.63 -15.36 14.89
N VAL A 49 -12.69 -16.55 14.30
CA VAL A 49 -11.98 -16.84 13.04
C VAL A 49 -12.53 -15.98 11.90
N ALA A 50 -13.84 -15.84 11.79
CA ALA A 50 -14.46 -14.96 10.79
C ALA A 50 -13.98 -13.49 10.96
N GLY A 51 -13.89 -13.02 12.21
CA GLY A 51 -13.36 -11.69 12.52
C GLY A 51 -11.91 -11.50 12.07
N ILE A 52 -11.04 -12.48 12.30
CA ILE A 52 -9.64 -12.45 11.85
C ILE A 52 -9.56 -12.40 10.32
N VAL A 53 -10.31 -13.28 9.64
CA VAL A 53 -10.32 -13.31 8.17
C VAL A 53 -10.82 -11.98 7.61
N TYR A 54 -11.90 -11.45 8.17
CA TYR A 54 -12.42 -10.15 7.75
C TYR A 54 -11.41 -9.01 7.97
N GLY A 55 -10.75 -8.99 9.12
CA GLY A 55 -9.68 -8.02 9.42
C GLY A 55 -8.54 -8.11 8.41
N ALA A 56 -8.07 -9.32 8.11
CA ALA A 56 -7.01 -9.55 7.13
C ALA A 56 -7.38 -9.09 5.72
N VAL A 57 -8.64 -9.31 5.29
CA VAL A 57 -9.14 -8.82 4.01
C VAL A 57 -9.17 -7.29 3.97
N CYS A 58 -9.66 -6.65 5.02
CA CYS A 58 -9.67 -5.19 5.13
C CYS A 58 -8.26 -4.60 5.08
N GLU A 59 -7.31 -5.20 5.79
CA GLU A 59 -5.92 -4.78 5.80
C GLU A 59 -5.25 -4.96 4.43
N SER A 60 -5.52 -6.07 3.75
CA SER A 60 -5.04 -6.35 2.39
C SER A 60 -5.54 -5.30 1.40
N VAL A 61 -6.84 -4.99 1.41
CA VAL A 61 -7.43 -3.98 0.52
C VAL A 61 -6.87 -2.59 0.81
N ALA A 62 -6.76 -2.22 2.08
CA ALA A 62 -6.19 -0.93 2.47
C ALA A 62 -4.73 -0.80 2.03
N SER A 63 -3.95 -1.87 2.17
CA SER A 63 -2.56 -1.94 1.74
C SER A 63 -2.43 -1.81 0.21
N GLU A 64 -3.29 -2.50 -0.55
CA GLU A 64 -3.33 -2.38 -2.02
C GLU A 64 -3.64 -0.96 -2.47
N LEU A 65 -4.67 -0.33 -1.88
CA LEU A 65 -5.05 1.04 -2.23
C LEU A 65 -3.95 2.05 -1.88
N ALA A 66 -3.28 1.87 -0.74
CA ALA A 66 -2.15 2.71 -0.34
C ALA A 66 -0.96 2.59 -1.31
N ALA A 67 -0.62 1.37 -1.73
CA ALA A 67 0.43 1.14 -2.70
C ALA A 67 0.08 1.74 -4.07
N ARG A 68 -1.15 1.53 -4.53
CA ARG A 68 -1.63 2.10 -5.79
C ARG A 68 -1.54 3.63 -5.78
N ARG A 69 -1.99 4.27 -4.69
CA ARG A 69 -1.88 5.71 -4.53
C ARG A 69 -0.43 6.17 -4.61
N THR A 70 0.48 5.56 -3.85
CA THR A 70 1.90 5.92 -3.85
C THR A 70 2.52 5.75 -5.24
N ALA A 71 2.19 4.67 -5.96
CA ALA A 71 2.67 4.45 -7.32
C ALA A 71 2.12 5.50 -8.30
N MET A 72 0.85 5.87 -8.20
CA MET A 72 0.24 6.90 -9.05
C MET A 72 0.80 8.30 -8.77
N ASP A 73 1.03 8.64 -7.51
CA ASP A 73 1.66 9.90 -7.14
C ASP A 73 3.09 10.00 -7.71
N ALA A 74 3.87 8.92 -7.62
CA ALA A 74 5.20 8.85 -8.24
C ALA A 74 5.14 8.94 -9.77
N ALA A 75 4.20 8.25 -10.41
CA ALA A 75 4.00 8.30 -11.85
C ALA A 75 3.63 9.71 -12.33
N THR A 76 2.74 10.39 -11.60
CA THR A 76 2.33 11.76 -11.90
C THR A 76 3.50 12.74 -11.79
N LYS A 77 4.32 12.60 -10.77
CA LYS A 77 5.53 13.41 -10.61
C LYS A 77 6.51 13.19 -11.78
N ASN A 78 6.80 11.93 -12.10
CA ASN A 78 7.70 11.59 -13.22
C ASN A 78 7.15 12.10 -14.55
N ALA A 79 5.85 12.03 -14.77
CA ALA A 79 5.21 12.58 -15.97
C ALA A 79 5.38 14.11 -16.06
N GLY A 80 5.22 14.82 -14.93
CA GLY A 80 5.46 16.26 -14.85
C GLY A 80 6.91 16.62 -15.25
N GLU A 81 7.89 15.93 -14.65
CA GLU A 81 9.31 16.14 -14.98
C GLU A 81 9.62 15.85 -16.47
N MET A 82 8.98 14.84 -17.05
CA MET A 82 9.12 14.51 -18.47
C MET A 82 8.51 15.60 -19.37
N ILE A 83 7.37 16.15 -19.02
CA ILE A 83 6.73 17.26 -19.73
C ILE A 83 7.64 18.50 -19.72
N ASP A 84 8.21 18.85 -18.59
CA ASP A 84 9.12 19.99 -18.46
C ASP A 84 10.37 19.77 -19.33
N HIS A 85 10.93 18.59 -19.33
CA HIS A 85 12.06 18.24 -20.18
C HIS A 85 11.72 18.32 -21.68
N LEU A 86 10.55 17.82 -22.08
CA LEU A 86 10.08 17.91 -23.46
C LEU A 86 9.82 19.35 -23.89
N ASN A 87 9.26 20.17 -23.02
CA ASN A 87 9.07 21.60 -23.28
C ASN A 87 10.40 22.32 -23.50
N LEU A 88 11.43 22.01 -22.72
CA LEU A 88 12.76 22.54 -22.90
C LEU A 88 13.35 22.11 -24.25
N TYR A 89 13.20 20.85 -24.58
CA TYR A 89 13.68 20.31 -25.87
C TYR A 89 12.97 20.94 -27.08
N TYR A 90 11.66 21.06 -26.98
CA TYR A 90 10.86 21.73 -28.03
C TYR A 90 11.27 23.19 -28.23
N ASN A 91 11.44 23.95 -27.16
CA ASN A 91 11.84 25.34 -27.25
C ASN A 91 13.26 25.49 -27.88
N ARG A 92 14.20 24.61 -27.53
CA ARG A 92 15.53 24.58 -28.14
C ARG A 92 15.46 24.25 -29.63
N ALA A 93 14.71 23.23 -30.01
CA ALA A 93 14.52 22.84 -31.40
C ALA A 93 13.86 23.96 -32.22
N ARG A 94 12.83 24.59 -31.65
CA ARG A 94 12.18 25.74 -32.29
C ARG A 94 13.12 26.90 -32.49
N GLN A 95 13.92 27.26 -31.48
CA GLN A 95 14.92 28.33 -31.63
C GLN A 95 15.98 27.99 -32.68
N ALA A 96 16.46 26.76 -32.73
CA ALA A 96 17.41 26.31 -33.71
C ALA A 96 16.84 26.40 -35.15
N ALA A 97 15.59 25.96 -35.36
CA ALA A 97 14.90 26.05 -36.64
C ALA A 97 14.74 27.50 -37.09
N ILE A 98 14.25 28.37 -36.21
CA ILE A 98 14.09 29.81 -36.51
C ILE A 98 15.46 30.44 -36.87
N THR A 99 16.50 30.12 -36.10
CA THR A 99 17.86 30.65 -36.37
C THR A 99 18.37 30.17 -37.72
N GLN A 100 18.14 28.90 -38.06
CA GLN A 100 18.52 28.36 -39.35
C GLN A 100 17.77 29.06 -40.50
N GLU A 101 16.46 29.23 -40.42
CA GLU A 101 15.66 29.94 -41.40
C GLU A 101 16.13 31.37 -41.60
N ILE A 102 16.39 32.09 -40.51
CA ILE A 102 16.95 33.46 -40.59
C ILE A 102 18.30 33.48 -41.30
N THR A 103 19.17 32.52 -40.95
CA THR A 103 20.51 32.43 -41.56
C THR A 103 20.43 32.15 -43.07
N GLU A 104 19.50 31.25 -43.45
CA GLU A 104 19.28 30.93 -44.87
C GLU A 104 18.74 32.15 -45.65
N ILE A 105 17.81 32.93 -45.08
CA ILE A 105 17.28 34.15 -45.68
C ILE A 105 18.38 35.20 -45.83
N VAL A 106 19.19 35.42 -44.80
CA VAL A 106 20.27 36.40 -44.85
C VAL A 106 21.32 35.98 -45.89
N ALA A 107 21.75 34.72 -45.92
CA ALA A 107 22.67 34.20 -46.89
C ALA A 107 22.14 34.29 -48.35
N GLY A 108 20.83 34.13 -48.54
CA GLY A 108 20.19 34.30 -49.86
C GLY A 108 20.00 35.74 -50.30
N ALA A 109 20.05 36.70 -49.37
CA ALA A 109 19.94 38.13 -49.68
C ALA A 109 21.25 38.81 -50.01
N GLU A 110 22.41 38.16 -49.80
CA GLU A 110 23.72 38.64 -50.11
C GLU A 110 24.17 38.31 -51.56
N ILE A 111 23.31 37.67 -52.35
CA ILE A 111 23.51 37.41 -53.77
C ILE A 111 22.71 38.41 -54.64
#